data_5212865a07f6eb6051fd03e1edeb3487
#
_entry.id   5212865a07f6eb6051fd03e1edeb3487
#
_cell.length_a   1.000
_cell.length_b   1.000
_cell.length_c   1.000
_cell.angle_alpha   90.00
_cell.angle_beta   90.00
_cell.angle_gamma   90.00
#
_symmetry.space_group_name_H-M   'P 1'
#
loop_
_entity.id
_entity.type
_entity.pdbx_description
1 polymer ?
#
loop_
_entity_poly.entity_id
_entity_poly.type
_entity_poly.pdbx_seq_one_letter_code
_entity_poly.pdbx_strand_id
1 'polypeptide(L)'
;MILSKRQMENKKKRIVAKDIQDIKGDRFARYVDEFEYLLSSAISLGVNAIANPRFPLSESSQKNLLKLYLNDVGLLTAKLYHTNIQPILQNERSINLGAVYESVVAQELSSHGYSLFYYDNRHKGEVDFMIDDYQTGSVLPIEVKSGRDYTIHSALNALLNNKDYGIQKAIVFSNERQVKKVDGVVYLPIYYVMFLDHDRQKNIPRELMF
;
A
#
# COMPACT_ATOMS: atom_id res chain seq x y z
N MET A 1 15.53 -15.87 3.59
CA MET A 1 15.18 -15.53 2.18
C MET A 1 15.11 -14.02 2.08
N ILE A 2 16.00 -13.39 1.31
CA ILE A 2 15.97 -11.94 1.09
C ILE A 2 15.25 -11.72 -0.24
N LEU A 3 14.19 -10.92 -0.25
CA LEU A 3 13.51 -10.54 -1.49
C LEU A 3 14.53 -10.05 -2.52
N SER A 4 14.47 -10.56 -3.75
CA SER A 4 15.41 -10.14 -4.79
C SER A 4 15.17 -8.68 -5.14
N LYS A 5 16.23 -7.99 -5.64
CA LYS A 5 16.12 -6.60 -6.12
C LYS A 5 14.96 -6.45 -7.13
N ARG A 6 14.79 -7.44 -8.01
CA ARG A 6 13.73 -7.48 -9.02
C ARG A 6 12.33 -7.54 -8.41
N GLN A 7 12.15 -8.22 -7.26
CA GLN A 7 10.87 -8.29 -6.55
C GLN A 7 10.55 -6.98 -5.83
N MET A 8 11.57 -6.24 -5.39
CA MET A 8 11.41 -4.94 -4.73
C MET A 8 11.11 -3.81 -5.71
N GLU A 9 11.58 -3.91 -6.95
CA GLU A 9 11.39 -2.90 -8.01
C GLU A 9 10.15 -3.17 -8.90
N ASN A 10 9.52 -4.34 -8.78
CA ASN A 10 8.42 -4.74 -9.67
C ASN A 10 7.16 -3.94 -9.38
N LYS A 11 6.49 -3.46 -10.43
CA LYS A 11 5.17 -2.79 -10.34
C LYS A 11 4.11 -3.66 -9.67
N LYS A 12 4.24 -4.99 -9.75
CA LYS A 12 3.39 -5.96 -9.04
C LYS A 12 4.18 -6.52 -7.87
N LYS A 13 4.11 -5.91 -6.73
CA LYS A 13 4.79 -6.33 -5.49
C LYS A 13 4.21 -7.62 -4.89
N ARG A 14 3.23 -8.21 -5.54
CA ARG A 14 2.69 -9.51 -5.18
C ARG A 14 3.76 -10.60 -5.34
N ILE A 15 3.95 -11.38 -4.29
CA ILE A 15 4.83 -12.54 -4.33
C ILE A 15 4.15 -13.62 -5.15
N VAL A 16 4.85 -14.07 -6.19
CA VAL A 16 4.46 -15.24 -6.97
C VAL A 16 5.50 -16.29 -6.72
N ALA A 17 5.08 -17.52 -6.38
CA ALA A 17 6.00 -18.61 -5.99
C ALA A 17 7.11 -18.84 -7.03
N LYS A 18 6.80 -18.75 -8.35
CA LYS A 18 7.78 -18.85 -9.43
C LYS A 18 8.90 -17.80 -9.41
N ASP A 19 8.67 -16.64 -8.74
CA ASP A 19 9.68 -15.59 -8.64
C ASP A 19 10.66 -15.85 -7.46
N ILE A 20 10.34 -16.83 -6.60
CA ILE A 20 11.20 -17.26 -5.50
C ILE A 20 12.21 -18.29 -5.99
N GLN A 21 11.72 -19.30 -6.73
CA GLN A 21 12.52 -20.30 -7.42
C GLN A 21 11.88 -20.59 -8.77
N ASP A 22 12.69 -20.73 -9.82
CA ASP A 22 12.21 -21.04 -11.18
C ASP A 22 11.90 -22.55 -11.31
N ILE A 23 10.98 -23.02 -10.44
CA ILE A 23 10.51 -24.40 -10.45
C ILE A 23 9.11 -24.43 -11.05
N LYS A 24 8.95 -25.16 -12.14
CA LYS A 24 7.67 -25.35 -12.81
C LYS A 24 6.67 -26.04 -11.86
N GLY A 25 5.53 -25.37 -11.59
CA GLY A 25 4.47 -25.90 -10.72
C GLY A 25 4.62 -25.57 -9.25
N ASP A 26 5.54 -24.70 -8.86
CA ASP A 26 5.70 -24.26 -7.48
C ASP A 26 4.47 -23.46 -7.00
N ARG A 27 4.06 -23.69 -5.76
CA ARG A 27 2.85 -23.12 -5.16
C ARG A 27 3.19 -22.29 -3.94
N PHE A 28 2.42 -21.24 -3.69
CA PHE A 28 2.54 -20.39 -2.51
C PHE A 28 2.55 -21.18 -1.20
N ALA A 29 1.75 -22.25 -1.13
CA ALA A 29 1.66 -23.11 0.06
C ALA A 29 2.99 -23.75 0.48
N ARG A 30 3.98 -23.84 -0.41
CA ARG A 30 5.31 -24.37 -0.08
C ARG A 30 6.16 -23.43 0.79
N TYR A 31 5.84 -22.15 0.78
CA TYR A 31 6.63 -21.10 1.44
C TYR A 31 5.86 -20.44 2.59
N VAL A 32 4.78 -21.05 3.07
CA VAL A 32 3.93 -20.49 4.13
C VAL A 32 4.74 -20.25 5.40
N ASP A 33 5.54 -21.24 5.81
CA ASP A 33 6.35 -21.15 7.04
C ASP A 33 7.38 -20.02 6.96
N GLU A 34 8.00 -19.83 5.79
CA GLU A 34 8.97 -18.74 5.56
C GLU A 34 8.27 -17.38 5.58
N PHE A 35 7.06 -17.28 5.03
CA PHE A 35 6.28 -16.05 5.08
C PHE A 35 5.82 -15.76 6.51
N GLU A 36 5.32 -16.74 7.22
CA GLU A 36 4.94 -16.59 8.63
C GLU A 36 6.12 -16.17 9.50
N TYR A 37 7.32 -16.72 9.25
CA TYR A 37 8.52 -16.28 9.94
C TYR A 37 8.85 -14.81 9.66
N LEU A 38 8.81 -14.37 8.40
CA LEU A 38 9.10 -12.98 8.03
C LEU A 38 8.08 -11.99 8.63
N LEU A 39 6.81 -12.38 8.72
CA LEU A 39 5.75 -11.57 9.29
C LEU A 39 5.84 -11.54 10.83
N SER A 40 5.98 -12.70 11.47
CA SER A 40 6.04 -12.81 12.93
C SER A 40 7.29 -12.19 13.54
N SER A 41 8.42 -12.21 12.80
CA SER A 41 9.66 -11.52 13.20
C SER A 41 9.64 -10.00 12.96
N ALA A 42 8.54 -9.47 12.41
CA ALA A 42 8.41 -8.06 12.01
C ALA A 42 9.50 -7.56 11.04
N ILE A 43 10.18 -8.46 10.33
CA ILE A 43 11.12 -8.08 9.25
C ILE A 43 10.34 -7.53 8.04
N SER A 44 9.16 -8.08 7.80
CA SER A 44 8.29 -7.68 6.70
C SER A 44 6.86 -7.42 7.16
N LEU A 45 6.20 -6.52 6.47
CA LEU A 45 4.78 -6.22 6.60
C LEU A 45 4.02 -6.96 5.50
N GLY A 46 2.95 -7.67 5.89
CA GLY A 46 2.08 -8.37 4.97
C GLY A 46 0.87 -7.52 4.58
N VAL A 47 0.58 -7.46 3.29
CA VAL A 47 -0.62 -6.82 2.75
C VAL A 47 -1.39 -7.85 1.94
N ASN A 48 -2.56 -8.26 2.43
CA ASN A 48 -3.36 -9.30 1.80
C ASN A 48 -4.28 -8.76 0.71
N ALA A 49 -4.45 -9.52 -0.37
CA ALA A 49 -5.43 -9.17 -1.37
C ALA A 49 -6.85 -9.30 -0.83
N ILE A 50 -7.75 -8.44 -1.30
CA ILE A 50 -9.18 -8.58 -1.11
C ILE A 50 -9.89 -8.80 -2.44
N ALA A 51 -10.93 -9.63 -2.42
CA ALA A 51 -11.78 -9.87 -3.58
C ALA A 51 -12.91 -8.85 -3.67
N ASN A 52 -13.45 -8.45 -2.52
CA ASN A 52 -14.61 -7.58 -2.41
C ASN A 52 -14.32 -6.45 -1.42
N PRO A 53 -14.19 -5.20 -1.86
CA PRO A 53 -13.86 -4.07 -1.00
C PRO A 53 -15.06 -3.57 -0.19
N ARG A 54 -15.59 -4.41 0.68
CA ARG A 54 -16.65 -4.09 1.63
C ARG A 54 -16.14 -4.23 3.06
N PHE A 55 -16.67 -3.39 3.93
CA PHE A 55 -16.38 -3.43 5.36
C PHE A 55 -17.06 -4.66 6.02
N PRO A 56 -16.38 -5.40 6.91
CA PRO A 56 -14.94 -5.35 7.18
C PRO A 56 -14.13 -6.12 6.12
N LEU A 57 -12.98 -5.58 5.75
CA LEU A 57 -12.12 -6.11 4.68
C LEU A 57 -11.61 -7.53 4.94
N SER A 58 -11.45 -7.89 6.21
CA SER A 58 -10.99 -9.22 6.64
C SER A 58 -11.85 -10.35 6.12
N GLU A 59 -13.17 -10.15 5.92
CA GLU A 59 -14.09 -11.18 5.43
C GLU A 59 -13.82 -11.58 3.98
N SER A 60 -13.27 -10.67 3.18
CA SER A 60 -12.96 -10.93 1.77
C SER A 60 -11.46 -11.13 1.49
N SER A 61 -10.65 -11.28 2.53
CA SER A 61 -9.21 -11.45 2.45
C SER A 61 -8.81 -12.76 1.79
N GLN A 62 -7.91 -12.69 0.82
CA GLN A 62 -7.35 -13.82 0.08
C GLN A 62 -5.97 -14.17 0.63
N LYS A 63 -5.90 -15.11 1.55
CA LYS A 63 -4.67 -15.51 2.25
C LYS A 63 -3.52 -15.95 1.33
N ASN A 64 -3.83 -16.40 0.12
CA ASN A 64 -2.82 -16.90 -0.83
C ASN A 64 -2.27 -15.81 -1.77
N LEU A 65 -2.72 -14.56 -1.63
CA LEU A 65 -2.27 -13.43 -2.42
C LEU A 65 -1.72 -12.37 -1.48
N LEU A 66 -0.40 -12.36 -1.34
CA LEU A 66 0.32 -11.55 -0.38
C LEU A 66 1.32 -10.63 -1.09
N LYS A 67 1.31 -9.35 -0.72
CA LYS A 67 2.43 -8.43 -0.93
C LYS A 67 3.25 -8.36 0.34
N LEU A 68 4.57 -8.30 0.22
CA LEU A 68 5.48 -8.07 1.35
C LEU A 68 6.24 -6.78 1.15
N TYR A 69 6.20 -5.94 2.17
CA TYR A 69 7.05 -4.75 2.30
C TYR A 69 8.07 -4.98 3.40
N LEU A 70 9.29 -4.45 3.24
CA LEU A 70 10.22 -4.39 4.36
C LEU A 70 9.68 -3.42 5.42
N ASN A 71 9.74 -3.84 6.69
CA ASN A 71 9.28 -3.00 7.80
C ASN A 71 10.24 -1.85 8.13
N ASP A 72 11.39 -1.80 7.48
CA ASP A 72 12.36 -0.71 7.60
C ASP A 72 12.69 -0.17 6.21
N VAL A 73 12.23 1.06 5.94
CA VAL A 73 12.47 1.76 4.67
C VAL A 73 13.95 2.12 4.50
N GLY A 74 14.69 2.29 5.58
CA GLY A 74 16.14 2.49 5.56
C GLY A 74 16.86 1.26 4.99
N LEU A 75 16.46 0.06 5.40
CA LEU A 75 16.99 -1.20 4.83
C LEU A 75 16.62 -1.33 3.35
N LEU A 76 15.40 -0.96 2.97
CA LEU A 76 14.97 -0.97 1.57
C LEU A 76 15.83 -0.02 0.72
N THR A 77 16.00 1.23 1.15
CA THR A 77 16.77 2.24 0.43
C THR A 77 18.26 1.89 0.36
N ALA A 78 18.84 1.39 1.44
CA ALA A 78 20.22 0.90 1.44
C ALA A 78 20.42 -0.24 0.43
N LYS A 79 19.44 -1.15 0.31
CA LYS A 79 19.49 -2.26 -0.65
C LYS A 79 19.30 -1.81 -2.10
N LEU A 80 18.42 -0.86 -2.37
CA LEU A 80 18.11 -0.39 -3.73
C LEU A 80 19.18 0.56 -4.27
N TYR A 81 19.67 1.48 -3.42
CA TYR A 81 20.50 2.61 -3.85
C TYR A 81 21.93 2.55 -3.31
N HIS A 82 22.24 1.50 -2.54
CA HIS A 82 23.53 1.30 -1.86
C HIS A 82 23.88 2.52 -0.97
N THR A 83 25.07 3.09 -1.14
CA THR A 83 25.53 4.23 -0.36
C THR A 83 25.23 5.59 -1.01
N ASN A 84 24.73 5.59 -2.24
CA ASN A 84 24.45 6.82 -2.98
C ASN A 84 23.03 7.34 -2.70
N ILE A 85 22.87 8.01 -1.55
CA ILE A 85 21.59 8.59 -1.13
C ILE A 85 21.36 10.01 -1.66
N GLN A 86 22.38 10.67 -2.17
CA GLN A 86 22.31 12.07 -2.64
C GLN A 86 21.22 12.29 -3.70
N PRO A 87 21.13 11.46 -4.76
CA PRO A 87 20.08 11.62 -5.76
C PRO A 87 18.65 11.47 -5.18
N ILE A 88 18.49 10.67 -4.10
CA ILE A 88 17.21 10.52 -3.41
C ILE A 88 16.86 11.81 -2.66
N LEU A 89 17.80 12.35 -1.90
CA LEU A 89 17.63 13.59 -1.14
C LEU A 89 17.37 14.79 -2.06
N GLN A 90 17.96 14.78 -3.26
CA GLN A 90 17.77 15.80 -4.28
C GLN A 90 16.51 15.60 -5.12
N ASN A 91 15.75 14.51 -4.86
CA ASN A 91 14.55 14.15 -5.59
C ASN A 91 14.78 14.10 -7.12
N GLU A 92 15.90 13.49 -7.53
CA GLU A 92 16.25 13.37 -8.94
C GLU A 92 15.21 12.51 -9.69
N ARG A 93 14.78 13.01 -10.84
CA ARG A 93 13.71 12.40 -11.66
C ARG A 93 14.06 11.02 -12.22
N SER A 94 15.34 10.73 -12.32
CA SER A 94 15.84 9.42 -12.83
C SER A 94 15.64 8.29 -11.84
N ILE A 95 15.29 8.58 -10.57
CA ILE A 95 15.15 7.57 -9.53
C ILE A 95 13.69 7.16 -9.38
N ASN A 96 13.45 5.87 -9.48
CA ASN A 96 12.14 5.30 -9.21
C ASN A 96 11.93 5.11 -7.70
N LEU A 97 11.20 6.05 -7.08
CA LEU A 97 10.90 6.04 -5.66
C LEU A 97 9.55 5.34 -5.32
N GLY A 98 8.86 4.78 -6.30
CA GLY A 98 7.54 4.16 -6.09
C GLY A 98 7.55 3.12 -4.96
N ALA A 99 8.53 2.20 -4.98
CA ALA A 99 8.66 1.17 -3.95
C ALA A 99 8.94 1.74 -2.56
N VAL A 100 9.72 2.82 -2.49
CA VAL A 100 10.05 3.51 -1.22
C VAL A 100 8.81 4.18 -0.65
N TYR A 101 8.06 4.91 -1.48
CA TYR A 101 6.85 5.62 -1.05
C TYR A 101 5.78 4.66 -0.54
N GLU A 102 5.52 3.56 -1.26
CA GLU A 102 4.57 2.56 -0.79
C GLU A 102 5.04 1.89 0.50
N SER A 103 6.35 1.61 0.66
CA SER A 103 6.88 1.03 1.89
C SER A 103 6.77 1.97 3.07
N VAL A 104 6.97 3.29 2.88
CA VAL A 104 6.71 4.30 3.92
C VAL A 104 5.24 4.26 4.35
N VAL A 105 4.32 4.26 3.38
CA VAL A 105 2.88 4.22 3.70
C VAL A 105 2.50 2.93 4.40
N ALA A 106 3.01 1.77 3.95
CA ALA A 106 2.77 0.49 4.63
C ALA A 106 3.28 0.50 6.07
N GLN A 107 4.49 1.01 6.30
CA GLN A 107 5.12 1.11 7.62
C GLN A 107 4.30 2.01 8.55
N GLU A 108 3.94 3.22 8.11
CA GLU A 108 3.16 4.16 8.90
C GLU A 108 1.76 3.62 9.23
N LEU A 109 1.02 3.13 8.26
CA LEU A 109 -0.30 2.55 8.51
C LEU A 109 -0.24 1.36 9.47
N SER A 110 0.77 0.49 9.32
CA SER A 110 0.96 -0.64 10.23
C SER A 110 1.32 -0.19 11.65
N SER A 111 2.18 0.82 11.80
CA SER A 111 2.56 1.38 13.10
C SER A 111 1.38 2.04 13.82
N HIS A 112 0.41 2.53 13.06
CA HIS A 112 -0.84 3.11 13.57
C HIS A 112 -1.96 2.08 13.80
N GLY A 113 -1.65 0.79 13.72
CA GLY A 113 -2.57 -0.29 14.08
C GLY A 113 -3.53 -0.73 12.98
N TYR A 114 -3.36 -0.26 11.75
CA TYR A 114 -4.19 -0.71 10.65
C TYR A 114 -3.81 -2.11 10.16
N SER A 115 -4.81 -2.96 9.92
CA SER A 115 -4.66 -4.15 9.09
C SER A 115 -4.59 -3.74 7.62
N LEU A 116 -3.56 -4.20 6.92
CA LEU A 116 -3.29 -3.77 5.56
C LEU A 116 -3.85 -4.74 4.53
N PHE A 117 -4.61 -4.21 3.61
CA PHE A 117 -5.14 -4.92 2.46
C PHE A 117 -4.82 -4.18 1.18
N TYR A 118 -4.93 -4.84 0.02
CA TYR A 118 -4.88 -4.22 -1.30
C TYR A 118 -5.97 -4.80 -2.20
N TYR A 119 -6.40 -4.02 -3.18
CA TYR A 119 -7.37 -4.49 -4.17
C TYR A 119 -6.65 -4.79 -5.47
N ASP A 120 -6.83 -5.99 -6.00
CA ASP A 120 -6.32 -6.38 -7.32
C ASP A 120 -7.43 -7.05 -8.11
N ASN A 121 -7.86 -6.40 -9.18
CA ASN A 121 -8.86 -6.94 -10.09
C ASN A 121 -8.31 -6.93 -11.51
N ARG A 122 -8.40 -8.09 -12.17
CA ARG A 122 -7.86 -8.30 -13.52
C ARG A 122 -8.35 -7.28 -14.56
N HIS A 123 -9.57 -6.78 -14.39
CA HIS A 123 -10.21 -5.85 -15.35
C HIS A 123 -10.26 -4.41 -14.87
N LYS A 124 -10.26 -4.19 -13.56
CA LYS A 124 -10.41 -2.87 -12.94
C LYS A 124 -9.09 -2.28 -12.45
N GLY A 125 -8.02 -3.08 -12.43
CA GLY A 125 -6.70 -2.66 -11.98
C GLY A 125 -6.49 -2.89 -10.47
N GLU A 126 -5.43 -2.28 -9.96
CA GLU A 126 -4.94 -2.45 -8.59
C GLU A 126 -5.02 -1.12 -7.83
N VAL A 127 -5.36 -1.18 -6.53
CA VAL A 127 -5.24 -0.08 -5.57
C VAL A 127 -4.27 -0.50 -4.48
N ASP A 128 -3.31 0.34 -4.17
CA ASP A 128 -2.13 -0.01 -3.37
C ASP A 128 -2.49 -0.47 -1.95
N PHE A 129 -3.37 0.26 -1.27
CA PHE A 129 -3.84 -0.09 0.06
C PHE A 129 -5.34 0.13 0.22
N MET A 130 -5.92 -0.70 1.07
CA MET A 130 -7.30 -0.60 1.53
C MET A 130 -7.29 -0.76 3.04
N ILE A 131 -7.94 0.14 3.76
CA ILE A 131 -8.09 0.05 5.22
C ILE A 131 -9.55 0.18 5.63
N ASP A 132 -9.90 -0.41 6.78
CA ASP A 132 -11.21 -0.25 7.37
C ASP A 132 -11.33 1.11 8.06
N ASP A 133 -12.38 1.86 7.75
CA ASP A 133 -12.77 3.06 8.48
C ASP A 133 -13.88 2.69 9.46
N TYR A 134 -13.50 2.39 10.70
CA TYR A 134 -14.42 1.96 11.75
C TYR A 134 -15.38 3.06 12.22
N GLN A 135 -15.10 4.33 11.94
CA GLN A 135 -16.01 5.42 12.29
C GLN A 135 -17.22 5.46 11.39
N THR A 136 -17.02 5.22 10.12
CA THR A 136 -18.10 5.27 9.11
C THR A 136 -18.63 3.89 8.76
N GLY A 137 -17.99 2.80 9.22
CA GLY A 137 -18.30 1.43 8.79
C GLY A 137 -18.08 1.25 7.30
N SER A 138 -17.10 1.93 6.73
CA SER A 138 -16.78 1.91 5.31
C SER A 138 -15.32 1.55 5.06
N VAL A 139 -14.94 1.48 3.81
CA VAL A 139 -13.57 1.20 3.38
C VAL A 139 -12.94 2.48 2.84
N LEU A 140 -11.67 2.71 3.18
CA LEU A 140 -10.87 3.81 2.68
C LEU A 140 -9.77 3.30 1.74
N PRO A 141 -9.93 3.47 0.41
CA PRO A 141 -8.89 3.19 -0.56
C PRO A 141 -7.78 4.23 -0.50
N ILE A 142 -6.54 3.77 -0.64
CA ILE A 142 -5.35 4.61 -0.62
C ILE A 142 -4.46 4.23 -1.80
N GLU A 143 -4.11 5.21 -2.61
CA GLU A 143 -3.16 5.09 -3.73
C GLU A 143 -1.90 5.88 -3.41
N VAL A 144 -0.74 5.40 -3.85
CA VAL A 144 0.55 6.03 -3.61
C VAL A 144 1.24 6.35 -4.92
N LYS A 145 1.56 7.62 -5.14
CA LYS A 145 2.18 8.11 -6.36
C LYS A 145 3.48 8.87 -6.05
N SER A 146 4.61 8.35 -6.55
CA SER A 146 5.90 9.04 -6.45
C SER A 146 6.20 9.96 -7.65
N GLY A 147 5.41 9.84 -8.73
CA GLY A 147 5.59 10.61 -9.98
C GLY A 147 4.66 11.83 -10.08
N ARG A 148 4.78 12.53 -11.23
CA ARG A 148 3.97 13.73 -11.52
C ARG A 148 2.51 13.42 -11.89
N ASP A 149 2.26 12.23 -12.45
CA ASP A 149 0.93 11.82 -12.91
C ASP A 149 0.08 11.24 -11.77
N TYR A 150 0.12 11.92 -10.62
CA TYR A 150 -0.56 11.50 -9.40
C TYR A 150 -2.09 11.57 -9.49
N THR A 151 -2.63 12.26 -10.48
CA THR A 151 -4.07 12.35 -10.74
C THR A 151 -4.62 11.21 -11.60
N ILE A 152 -3.73 10.33 -12.13
CA ILE A 152 -4.13 9.19 -12.96
C ILE A 152 -4.24 7.94 -12.08
N HIS A 153 -5.48 7.53 -11.75
CA HIS A 153 -5.78 6.39 -10.89
C HIS A 153 -7.10 5.72 -11.30
N SER A 154 -7.10 5.06 -12.46
CA SER A 154 -8.30 4.44 -13.04
C SER A 154 -8.99 3.42 -12.14
N ALA A 155 -8.21 2.60 -11.42
CA ALA A 155 -8.75 1.60 -10.50
C ALA A 155 -9.48 2.26 -9.31
N LEU A 156 -8.91 3.32 -8.74
CA LEU A 156 -9.50 4.08 -7.66
C LEU A 156 -10.84 4.71 -8.08
N ASN A 157 -10.85 5.33 -9.28
CA ASN A 157 -12.07 5.91 -9.83
C ASN A 157 -13.15 4.83 -10.08
N ALA A 158 -12.76 3.65 -10.54
CA ALA A 158 -13.70 2.54 -10.72
C ALA A 158 -14.30 2.05 -9.41
N LEU A 159 -13.54 2.10 -8.29
CA LEU A 159 -14.06 1.79 -6.96
C LEU A 159 -15.06 2.83 -6.47
N LEU A 160 -14.74 4.13 -6.58
CA LEU A 160 -15.60 5.24 -6.16
C LEU A 160 -16.91 5.28 -6.94
N ASN A 161 -16.88 4.95 -8.22
CA ASN A 161 -18.08 4.92 -9.09
C ASN A 161 -18.96 3.69 -8.86
N ASN A 162 -18.47 2.67 -8.15
CA ASN A 162 -19.24 1.47 -7.88
C ASN A 162 -20.09 1.63 -6.61
N LYS A 163 -21.38 1.88 -6.80
CA LYS A 163 -22.35 2.09 -5.71
C LYS A 163 -22.48 0.90 -4.77
N ASP A 164 -22.20 -0.32 -5.24
CA ASP A 164 -22.31 -1.54 -4.43
C ASP A 164 -21.28 -1.62 -3.31
N TYR A 165 -20.17 -0.87 -3.43
CA TYR A 165 -19.11 -0.84 -2.42
C TYR A 165 -19.33 0.23 -1.34
N GLY A 166 -20.18 1.22 -1.58
CA GLY A 166 -20.46 2.29 -0.62
C GLY A 166 -19.26 3.20 -0.30
N ILE A 167 -18.21 3.15 -1.12
CA ILE A 167 -16.98 3.94 -0.93
C ILE A 167 -17.25 5.38 -1.33
N GLN A 168 -17.15 6.31 -0.37
CA GLN A 168 -17.47 7.73 -0.61
C GLN A 168 -16.22 8.60 -0.79
N LYS A 169 -15.09 8.17 -0.26
CA LYS A 169 -13.83 8.90 -0.30
C LYS A 169 -12.65 7.98 -0.54
N ALA A 170 -11.58 8.54 -1.07
CA ALA A 170 -10.30 7.88 -1.25
C ALA A 170 -9.17 8.86 -0.99
N ILE A 171 -7.97 8.35 -0.71
CA ILE A 171 -6.77 9.16 -0.52
C ILE A 171 -5.76 8.82 -1.61
N VAL A 172 -5.11 9.85 -2.15
CA VAL A 172 -3.92 9.70 -2.99
C VAL A 172 -2.77 10.41 -2.30
N PHE A 173 -1.78 9.64 -1.84
CA PHE A 173 -0.53 10.20 -1.34
C PHE A 173 0.43 10.46 -2.50
N SER A 174 1.04 11.64 -2.51
CA SER A 174 1.97 12.03 -3.57
C SER A 174 3.10 12.92 -3.05
N ASN A 175 4.06 13.23 -3.92
CA ASN A 175 5.14 14.18 -3.62
C ASN A 175 4.70 15.65 -3.79
N GLU A 176 3.44 15.92 -4.06
CA GLU A 176 2.90 17.27 -4.11
C GLU A 176 2.81 17.88 -2.71
N ARG A 177 2.94 19.20 -2.62
CA ARG A 177 2.93 19.91 -1.34
C ARG A 177 1.57 20.45 -0.95
N GLN A 178 0.63 20.51 -1.88
CA GLN A 178 -0.69 21.07 -1.66
C GLN A 178 -1.74 20.00 -1.46
N VAL A 179 -2.61 20.21 -0.49
CA VAL A 179 -3.80 19.41 -0.31
C VAL A 179 -4.85 19.82 -1.33
N LYS A 180 -5.45 18.85 -2.02
CA LYS A 180 -6.55 19.07 -2.98
C LYS A 180 -7.64 18.05 -2.72
N LYS A 181 -8.90 18.44 -3.01
CA LYS A 181 -10.05 17.54 -2.95
C LYS A 181 -10.85 17.67 -4.24
N VAL A 182 -11.00 16.57 -4.96
CA VAL A 182 -11.72 16.51 -6.24
C VAL A 182 -12.49 15.20 -6.30
N ASP A 183 -13.80 15.26 -6.56
CA ASP A 183 -14.67 14.11 -6.83
C ASP A 183 -14.53 12.93 -5.82
N GLY A 184 -14.49 13.25 -4.52
CA GLY A 184 -14.35 12.26 -3.46
C GLY A 184 -12.90 11.78 -3.22
N VAL A 185 -11.93 12.23 -4.02
CA VAL A 185 -10.52 11.93 -3.84
C VAL A 185 -9.84 13.09 -3.11
N VAL A 186 -9.12 12.76 -2.04
CA VAL A 186 -8.29 13.70 -1.29
C VAL A 186 -6.82 13.44 -1.64
N TYR A 187 -6.18 14.41 -2.25
CA TYR A 187 -4.75 14.37 -2.60
C TYR A 187 -3.96 15.00 -1.46
N LEU A 188 -3.06 14.22 -0.89
CA LEU A 188 -2.25 14.62 0.27
C LEU A 188 -0.76 14.47 -0.02
N PRO A 189 0.07 15.39 0.50
CA PRO A 189 1.51 15.14 0.63
C PRO A 189 1.75 13.83 1.39
N ILE A 190 2.76 13.04 0.97
CA ILE A 190 2.99 11.71 1.55
C ILE A 190 3.18 11.74 3.06
N TYR A 191 3.79 12.79 3.61
CA TYR A 191 4.00 12.91 5.07
C TYR A 191 2.70 13.04 5.87
N TYR A 192 1.55 13.31 5.24
CA TYR A 192 0.25 13.30 5.92
C TYR A 192 -0.18 11.91 6.37
N VAL A 193 0.46 10.84 5.88
CA VAL A 193 0.19 9.48 6.35
C VAL A 193 0.40 9.35 7.87
N MET A 194 1.32 10.12 8.46
CA MET A 194 1.57 10.19 9.90
C MET A 194 0.36 10.64 10.74
N PHE A 195 -0.64 11.26 10.12
CA PHE A 195 -1.86 11.71 10.78
C PHE A 195 -3.04 10.74 10.63
N LEU A 196 -2.89 9.69 9.81
CA LEU A 196 -3.87 8.61 9.75
C LEU A 196 -3.65 7.68 10.93
N ASP A 197 -4.39 7.88 12.00
CA ASP A 197 -4.26 7.11 13.23
C ASP A 197 -5.59 6.42 13.55
N HIS A 198 -5.55 5.11 13.69
CA HIS A 198 -6.71 4.28 14.00
C HIS A 198 -7.36 4.66 15.35
N ASP A 199 -6.56 4.99 16.35
CA ASP A 199 -7.07 5.35 17.69
C ASP A 199 -7.41 6.83 17.81
N ARG A 200 -6.72 7.71 17.10
CA ARG A 200 -7.00 9.15 17.11
C ARG A 200 -8.26 9.53 16.35
N GLN A 201 -8.73 8.70 15.46
CA GLN A 201 -10.02 8.91 14.78
C GLN A 201 -11.17 9.09 15.79
N LYS A 202 -11.03 8.62 17.02
CA LYS A 202 -12.01 8.84 18.10
C LYS A 202 -12.00 10.27 18.66
N ASN A 203 -10.94 11.05 18.44
CA ASN A 203 -10.71 12.34 19.14
C ASN A 203 -10.36 13.52 18.22
N ILE A 204 -10.38 13.37 16.89
CA ILE A 204 -10.14 14.50 16.00
C ILE A 204 -11.39 15.38 15.98
N PRO A 205 -11.29 16.70 16.31
CA PRO A 205 -12.38 17.63 16.15
C PRO A 205 -12.92 17.55 14.71
N ARG A 206 -14.26 17.53 14.55
CA ARG A 206 -14.92 17.44 13.24
C ARG A 206 -14.43 18.48 12.23
N GLU A 207 -13.89 19.58 12.70
CA GLU A 207 -13.35 20.68 11.89
C GLU A 207 -12.04 20.33 11.16
N LEU A 208 -11.34 19.27 11.57
CA LEU A 208 -10.12 18.75 10.93
C LEU A 208 -10.36 17.44 10.13
N MET A 209 -11.60 16.98 10.08
CA MET A 209 -11.95 15.87 9.20
C MET A 209 -12.17 16.43 7.78
N PHE A 210 -11.19 16.17 6.92
CA PHE A 210 -11.19 16.56 5.50
C PHE A 210 -12.26 15.87 4.69
#